data_2ef53c10b252b21c0b4141f67ea55a83
#
_entry.id   2ef53c10b252b21c0b4141f67ea55a83
#
_cell.length_a   1.000
_cell.length_b   1.000
_cell.length_c   1.000
_cell.angle_alpha   90.00
_cell.angle_beta   90.00
_cell.angle_gamma   90.00
#
_symmetry.space_group_name_H-M   'P 1'
#
loop_
_entity.id
_entity.type
_entity.pdbx_description
1 polymer ?
#
loop_
_entity_poly.entity_id
_entity_poly.type
_entity_poly.pdbx_seq_one_letter_code
_entity_poly.pdbx_strand_id
1 'polypeptide(L)'
;MLYIYFVLYIFNHKNMKSHSFKSKFGWITVKEERNIITSINFGKSKNIGNSNNLKKFKKNFKKFLDKKTNKLHPKIIMHGTKLQIKIWKELQKIPYGTTKSYGEIAKKVKTSPRYVGNVCGQNKHLIVIPCHRVIRGDGGLGGFSAPGGNKTKKKILNLEGLKI
;
A
#
# COMPACT_ATOMS: atom_id res chain seq x y z
N MET A 1 -7.66 5.05 35.07
CA MET A 1 -6.72 4.79 33.96
C MET A 1 -7.45 4.32 32.69
N LEU A 2 -8.38 3.36 32.74
CA LEU A 2 -9.16 2.90 31.56
C LEU A 2 -9.98 4.02 30.88
N TYR A 3 -10.57 4.94 31.64
CA TYR A 3 -11.41 6.02 31.10
C TYR A 3 -10.63 7.02 30.24
N ILE A 4 -9.39 7.32 30.61
CA ILE A 4 -8.50 8.21 29.82
C ILE A 4 -8.10 7.55 28.50
N TYR A 5 -7.82 6.23 28.48
CA TYR A 5 -7.57 5.47 27.25
C TYR A 5 -8.80 5.40 26.36
N PHE A 6 -10.00 5.23 26.93
CA PHE A 6 -11.26 5.21 26.19
C PHE A 6 -11.60 6.57 25.57
N VAL A 7 -11.39 7.66 26.32
CA VAL A 7 -11.57 9.04 25.83
C VAL A 7 -10.54 9.37 24.74
N LEU A 8 -9.26 9.03 24.93
CA LEU A 8 -8.22 9.20 23.90
C LEU A 8 -8.49 8.34 22.66
N TYR A 9 -9.02 7.12 22.83
CA TYR A 9 -9.43 6.25 21.73
C TYR A 9 -10.59 6.86 20.94
N ILE A 10 -11.62 7.38 21.61
CA ILE A 10 -12.77 8.06 20.95
C ILE A 10 -12.31 9.38 20.30
N PHE A 11 -11.47 10.19 20.96
CA PHE A 11 -10.95 11.43 20.39
C PHE A 11 -10.08 11.18 19.14
N ASN A 12 -9.27 10.12 19.14
CA ASN A 12 -8.46 9.74 17.98
C ASN A 12 -9.28 9.23 16.80
N HIS A 13 -10.48 8.64 17.02
CA HIS A 13 -11.32 8.10 15.93
C HIS A 13 -12.33 9.11 15.37
N LYS A 14 -12.56 10.23 16.05
CA LYS A 14 -13.56 11.25 15.64
C LYS A 14 -13.23 11.93 14.30
N ASN A 15 -11.97 11.86 13.85
CA ASN A 15 -11.49 12.49 12.62
C ASN A 15 -11.14 11.49 11.49
N MET A 16 -11.37 10.17 11.71
CA MET A 16 -11.11 9.18 10.69
C MET A 16 -12.21 9.20 9.64
N LYS A 17 -11.81 9.34 8.38
CA LYS A 17 -12.70 9.22 7.22
C LYS A 17 -12.29 8.02 6.40
N SER A 18 -13.27 7.35 5.78
CA SER A 18 -13.03 6.22 4.90
C SER A 18 -13.90 6.28 3.65
N HIS A 19 -13.35 5.83 2.54
CA HIS A 19 -14.05 5.74 1.27
C HIS A 19 -13.70 4.44 0.57
N SER A 20 -14.72 3.64 0.24
CA SER A 20 -14.58 2.43 -0.54
C SER A 20 -15.06 2.66 -1.97
N PHE A 21 -14.33 2.12 -2.94
CA PHE A 21 -14.72 2.17 -4.35
C PHE A 21 -14.31 0.89 -5.07
N LYS A 22 -15.07 0.54 -6.10
CA LYS A 22 -14.77 -0.63 -6.94
C LYS A 22 -13.69 -0.29 -7.96
N SER A 23 -12.72 -1.18 -8.11
CA SER A 23 -11.66 -1.12 -9.12
C SER A 23 -11.63 -2.43 -9.93
N LYS A 24 -10.82 -2.48 -10.98
CA LYS A 24 -10.60 -3.73 -11.75
C LYS A 24 -9.89 -4.84 -10.95
N PHE A 25 -9.33 -4.52 -9.79
CA PHE A 25 -8.73 -5.48 -8.87
C PHE A 25 -9.64 -5.81 -7.68
N GLY A 26 -10.89 -5.38 -7.69
CA GLY A 26 -11.85 -5.52 -6.60
C GLY A 26 -12.08 -4.22 -5.84
N TRP A 27 -12.70 -4.33 -4.68
CA TRP A 27 -12.94 -3.20 -3.80
C TRP A 27 -11.65 -2.71 -3.17
N ILE A 28 -11.49 -1.38 -3.13
CA ILE A 28 -10.41 -0.68 -2.45
C ILE A 28 -11.03 0.22 -1.39
N THR A 29 -10.52 0.13 -0.16
CA THR A 29 -10.86 1.05 0.92
C THR A 29 -9.66 1.91 1.25
N VAL A 30 -9.88 3.21 1.28
CA VAL A 30 -8.88 4.21 1.68
C VAL A 30 -9.37 4.88 2.97
N LYS A 31 -8.47 4.99 3.94
CA LYS A 31 -8.72 5.70 5.19
C LYS A 31 -7.80 6.88 5.31
N GLU A 32 -8.31 7.96 5.88
CA GLU A 32 -7.52 9.15 6.20
C GLU A 32 -7.83 9.68 7.59
N GLU A 33 -6.87 10.38 8.13
CA GLU A 33 -7.00 11.20 9.31
C GLU A 33 -6.29 12.53 9.06
N ARG A 34 -6.94 13.66 9.39
CA ARG A 34 -6.37 15.01 9.22
C ARG A 34 -5.78 15.25 7.81
N ASN A 35 -6.48 14.80 6.76
CA ASN A 35 -6.06 14.88 5.35
C ASN A 35 -4.75 14.10 5.01
N ILE A 36 -4.34 13.15 5.84
CA ILE A 36 -3.23 12.24 5.57
C ILE A 36 -3.79 10.83 5.42
N ILE A 37 -3.42 10.11 4.37
CA ILE A 37 -3.87 8.74 4.17
C ILE A 37 -3.14 7.82 5.15
N THR A 38 -3.93 7.11 5.96
CA THR A 38 -3.45 6.17 6.97
C THR A 38 -3.46 4.73 6.49
N SER A 39 -4.32 4.40 5.52
CA SER A 39 -4.27 3.08 4.87
C SER A 39 -4.98 3.04 3.53
N ILE A 40 -4.55 2.11 2.68
CA ILE A 40 -5.13 1.76 1.39
C ILE A 40 -5.11 0.24 1.30
N ASN A 41 -6.28 -0.40 1.37
CA ASN A 41 -6.38 -1.86 1.44
C ASN A 41 -7.39 -2.40 0.43
N PHE A 42 -7.23 -3.66 0.06
CA PHE A 42 -8.30 -4.41 -0.60
C PHE A 42 -9.45 -4.65 0.38
N GLY A 43 -10.65 -4.73 -0.18
CA GLY A 43 -11.88 -4.98 0.56
C GLY A 43 -12.81 -3.76 0.57
N LYS A 44 -14.08 -4.01 0.93
CA LYS A 44 -15.11 -2.99 1.09
C LYS A 44 -15.33 -2.74 2.58
N SER A 45 -15.39 -1.49 3.00
CA SER A 45 -15.83 -1.09 4.33
C SER A 45 -16.90 0.01 4.23
N LYS A 46 -17.54 0.34 5.35
CA LYS A 46 -18.49 1.46 5.44
C LYS A 46 -17.76 2.77 5.12
N ASN A 47 -18.37 3.60 4.27
CA ASN A 47 -17.90 4.96 4.06
C ASN A 47 -18.20 5.81 5.29
N ILE A 48 -17.21 6.59 5.74
CA ILE A 48 -17.31 7.45 6.92
C ILE A 48 -16.84 8.85 6.52
N GLY A 49 -17.71 9.83 6.76
CA GLY A 49 -17.41 11.23 6.47
C GLY A 49 -17.25 11.54 4.97
N ASN A 50 -17.05 12.82 4.67
CA ASN A 50 -16.78 13.30 3.32
C ASN A 50 -15.41 13.98 3.31
N SER A 51 -14.61 13.71 2.27
CA SER A 51 -13.25 14.23 2.16
C SER A 51 -12.89 14.52 0.70
N ASN A 52 -12.48 15.74 0.45
CA ASN A 52 -11.94 16.12 -0.86
C ASN A 52 -10.62 15.41 -1.16
N ASN A 53 -9.80 15.13 -0.13
CA ASN A 53 -8.56 14.37 -0.28
C ASN A 53 -8.84 12.92 -0.73
N LEU A 54 -9.82 12.23 -0.11
CA LEU A 54 -10.23 10.87 -0.54
C LEU A 54 -10.84 10.86 -1.95
N LYS A 55 -11.63 11.88 -2.30
CA LYS A 55 -12.16 12.03 -3.67
C LYS A 55 -11.02 12.23 -4.69
N LYS A 56 -10.05 13.10 -4.39
CA LYS A 56 -8.86 13.35 -5.21
C LYS A 56 -8.01 12.08 -5.34
N PHE A 57 -7.80 11.35 -4.24
CA PHE A 57 -7.09 10.07 -4.27
C PHE A 57 -7.79 9.07 -5.19
N LYS A 58 -9.11 8.85 -5.05
CA LYS A 58 -9.90 7.95 -5.92
C LYS A 58 -9.73 8.33 -7.40
N LYS A 59 -9.82 9.62 -7.75
CA LYS A 59 -9.63 10.11 -9.12
C LYS A 59 -8.23 9.77 -9.65
N ASN A 60 -7.19 10.02 -8.85
CA ASN A 60 -5.79 9.74 -9.24
C ASN A 60 -5.51 8.23 -9.31
N PHE A 61 -6.05 7.45 -8.39
CA PHE A 61 -5.95 5.99 -8.39
C PHE A 61 -6.59 5.39 -9.64
N LYS A 62 -7.78 5.90 -10.05
CA LYS A 62 -8.40 5.50 -11.31
C LYS A 62 -7.51 5.83 -12.52
N LYS A 63 -6.95 7.06 -12.60
CA LYS A 63 -6.01 7.43 -13.67
C LYS A 63 -4.80 6.49 -13.73
N PHE A 64 -4.25 6.08 -12.58
CA PHE A 64 -3.17 5.12 -12.50
C PHE A 64 -3.60 3.75 -13.04
N LEU A 65 -4.76 3.24 -12.66
CA LEU A 65 -5.30 1.98 -13.16
C LEU A 65 -5.60 2.01 -14.66
N ASP A 66 -6.00 3.14 -15.17
CA ASP A 66 -6.30 3.35 -16.62
C ASP A 66 -5.02 3.68 -17.43
N LYS A 67 -3.83 3.53 -16.84
CA LYS A 67 -2.52 3.85 -17.45
C LYS A 67 -2.37 5.31 -17.93
N LYS A 68 -3.22 6.22 -17.42
CA LYS A 68 -3.15 7.67 -17.74
C LYS A 68 -2.07 8.40 -16.94
N THR A 69 -1.47 7.74 -15.99
CA THR A 69 -0.32 8.19 -15.20
C THR A 69 0.41 7.00 -14.60
N ASN A 70 1.72 7.11 -14.47
CA ASN A 70 2.55 6.16 -13.72
C ASN A 70 2.88 6.65 -12.30
N LYS A 71 2.32 7.80 -11.90
CA LYS A 71 2.58 8.45 -10.61
C LYS A 71 1.34 8.35 -9.71
N LEU A 72 1.55 7.84 -8.50
CA LEU A 72 0.54 7.80 -7.43
C LEU A 72 1.24 8.10 -6.09
N HIS A 73 1.38 9.37 -5.77
CA HIS A 73 2.11 9.86 -4.60
C HIS A 73 1.22 10.68 -3.66
N PRO A 74 0.23 10.06 -2.99
CA PRO A 74 -0.54 10.76 -1.96
C PRO A 74 0.34 10.97 -0.72
N LYS A 75 -0.02 11.96 0.10
CA LYS A 75 0.56 12.10 1.43
C LYS A 75 0.07 10.94 2.31
N ILE A 76 0.98 10.09 2.75
CA ILE A 76 0.69 8.92 3.60
C ILE A 76 1.47 9.01 4.91
N ILE A 77 0.96 8.36 5.95
CA ILE A 77 1.71 8.10 7.18
C ILE A 77 2.00 6.60 7.29
N MET A 78 3.24 6.25 7.60
CA MET A 78 3.67 4.87 7.81
C MET A 78 3.86 4.62 9.29
N HIS A 79 3.13 3.65 9.84
CA HIS A 79 3.30 3.19 11.21
C HIS A 79 4.07 1.88 11.23
N GLY A 80 5.21 1.86 11.92
CA GLY A 80 6.06 0.68 12.04
C GLY A 80 7.37 1.00 12.74
N THR A 81 8.22 -0.02 12.91
CA THR A 81 9.57 0.17 13.44
C THR A 81 10.43 0.99 12.47
N LYS A 82 11.54 1.53 12.94
CA LYS A 82 12.49 2.27 12.10
C LYS A 82 12.94 1.45 10.89
N LEU A 83 13.18 0.14 11.05
CA LEU A 83 13.59 -0.73 9.98
C LEU A 83 12.45 -1.01 8.97
N GLN A 84 11.21 -1.22 9.44
CA GLN A 84 10.04 -1.38 8.56
C GLN A 84 9.85 -0.13 7.69
N ILE A 85 9.87 1.05 8.30
CA ILE A 85 9.74 2.32 7.58
C ILE A 85 10.87 2.49 6.56
N LYS A 86 12.11 2.13 6.91
CA LYS A 86 13.27 2.15 6.00
C LYS A 86 13.03 1.25 4.79
N ILE A 87 12.54 0.02 5.01
CA ILE A 87 12.19 -0.91 3.93
C ILE A 87 11.10 -0.29 3.04
N TRP A 88 9.99 0.15 3.58
CA TRP A 88 8.90 0.75 2.78
C TRP A 88 9.35 1.96 1.97
N LYS A 89 10.23 2.80 2.51
CA LYS A 89 10.86 3.91 1.77
C LYS A 89 11.74 3.40 0.62
N GLU A 90 12.49 2.30 0.79
CA GLU A 90 13.22 1.69 -0.31
C GLU A 90 12.29 1.10 -1.38
N LEU A 91 11.17 0.48 -0.98
CA LEU A 91 10.17 0.00 -1.95
C LEU A 91 9.62 1.15 -2.80
N GLN A 92 9.35 2.32 -2.21
CA GLN A 92 8.83 3.48 -2.95
C GLN A 92 9.79 4.02 -4.01
N LYS A 93 11.08 3.69 -3.94
CA LYS A 93 12.08 4.07 -4.94
C LYS A 93 12.09 3.14 -6.17
N ILE A 94 11.39 1.99 -6.13
CA ILE A 94 11.32 1.07 -7.27
C ILE A 94 10.43 1.71 -8.35
N PRO A 95 10.97 2.00 -9.55
CA PRO A 95 10.20 2.66 -10.58
C PRO A 95 9.01 1.83 -11.08
N TYR A 96 8.02 2.49 -11.67
CA TYR A 96 6.92 1.87 -12.39
C TYR A 96 7.47 1.00 -13.54
N GLY A 97 6.93 -0.21 -13.70
CA GLY A 97 7.36 -1.14 -14.74
C GLY A 97 8.73 -1.79 -14.49
N THR A 98 9.24 -1.73 -13.25
CA THR A 98 10.47 -2.44 -12.85
C THR A 98 10.26 -3.26 -11.60
N THR A 99 11.14 -4.22 -11.36
CA THR A 99 11.13 -5.05 -10.15
C THR A 99 12.49 -5.02 -9.47
N LYS A 100 12.50 -5.37 -8.20
CA LYS A 100 13.67 -5.66 -7.39
C LYS A 100 13.49 -6.97 -6.66
N SER A 101 14.58 -7.70 -6.43
CA SER A 101 14.51 -8.89 -5.59
C SER A 101 14.44 -8.54 -4.10
N TYR A 102 13.87 -9.45 -3.30
CA TYR A 102 13.94 -9.34 -1.83
C TYR A 102 15.40 -9.21 -1.35
N GLY A 103 16.35 -9.87 -2.01
CA GLY A 103 17.77 -9.81 -1.70
C GLY A 103 18.39 -8.44 -1.94
N GLU A 104 18.08 -7.79 -3.07
CA GLU A 104 18.55 -6.44 -3.38
C GLU A 104 18.08 -5.41 -2.36
N ILE A 105 16.79 -5.48 -1.97
CA ILE A 105 16.25 -4.61 -0.92
C ILE A 105 16.92 -4.90 0.42
N ALA A 106 17.04 -6.18 0.79
CA ALA A 106 17.67 -6.61 2.04
C ALA A 106 19.12 -6.09 2.17
N LYS A 107 19.91 -6.21 1.10
CA LYS A 107 21.30 -5.70 1.04
C LYS A 107 21.35 -4.19 1.31
N LYS A 108 20.45 -3.41 0.68
CA LYS A 108 20.41 -1.93 0.85
C LYS A 108 20.10 -1.50 2.27
N VAL A 109 19.19 -2.22 2.97
CA VAL A 109 18.77 -1.83 4.31
C VAL A 109 19.49 -2.59 5.44
N LYS A 110 20.42 -3.51 5.08
CA LYS A 110 21.19 -4.37 5.98
C LYS A 110 20.30 -5.29 6.82
N THR A 111 19.53 -6.15 6.14
CA THR A 111 18.62 -7.13 6.77
C THR A 111 18.55 -8.41 5.92
N SER A 112 17.68 -9.37 6.30
CA SER A 112 17.47 -10.60 5.53
C SER A 112 16.35 -10.46 4.49
N PRO A 113 16.43 -11.20 3.35
CA PRO A 113 15.33 -11.25 2.37
C PRO A 113 14.01 -11.73 2.95
N ARG A 114 14.06 -12.66 3.90
CA ARG A 114 12.87 -13.16 4.63
C ARG A 114 12.20 -12.04 5.42
N TYR A 115 12.97 -11.21 6.11
CA TYR A 115 12.42 -10.07 6.85
C TYR A 115 11.79 -9.03 5.92
N VAL A 116 12.42 -8.72 4.77
CA VAL A 116 11.81 -7.86 3.74
C VAL A 116 10.47 -8.42 3.27
N GLY A 117 10.39 -9.73 3.04
CA GLY A 117 9.13 -10.41 2.69
C GLY A 117 8.03 -10.22 3.75
N ASN A 118 8.38 -10.42 5.03
CA ASN A 118 7.45 -10.19 6.15
C ASN A 118 6.97 -8.73 6.19
N VAL A 119 7.86 -7.76 6.00
CA VAL A 119 7.52 -6.33 5.98
C VAL A 119 6.66 -5.96 4.76
N CYS A 120 6.89 -6.59 3.60
CA CYS A 120 6.01 -6.46 2.43
C CYS A 120 4.58 -6.94 2.77
N GLY A 121 4.44 -8.05 3.51
CA GLY A 121 3.14 -8.57 3.96
C GLY A 121 2.39 -7.65 4.91
N GLN A 122 3.09 -6.78 5.63
CA GLN A 122 2.54 -5.81 6.58
C GLN A 122 2.21 -4.45 5.95
N ASN A 123 2.40 -4.30 4.63
CA ASN A 123 2.12 -3.07 3.91
C ASN A 123 0.62 -2.71 3.94
N LYS A 124 0.30 -1.59 4.56
CA LYS A 124 -1.07 -1.03 4.63
C LYS A 124 -1.35 0.03 3.55
N HIS A 125 -0.44 0.24 2.60
CA HIS A 125 -0.56 1.27 1.56
C HIS A 125 -0.43 0.64 0.17
N LEU A 126 -1.44 -0.13 -0.20
CA LEU A 126 -1.52 -0.84 -1.48
C LEU A 126 -1.14 0.05 -2.67
N ILE A 127 -0.26 -0.44 -3.55
CA ILE A 127 0.25 0.23 -4.76
C ILE A 127 1.14 1.45 -4.44
N VAL A 128 0.76 2.31 -3.50
CA VAL A 128 1.55 3.50 -3.12
C VAL A 128 2.89 3.11 -2.51
N ILE A 129 2.93 2.06 -1.69
CA ILE A 129 4.15 1.33 -1.35
C ILE A 129 4.16 0.07 -2.22
N PRO A 130 4.98 0.02 -3.28
CA PRO A 130 4.84 -0.97 -4.33
C PRO A 130 5.47 -2.33 -3.98
N CYS A 131 4.98 -2.98 -2.91
CA CYS A 131 5.43 -4.32 -2.53
C CYS A 131 5.20 -5.37 -3.63
N HIS A 132 4.27 -5.13 -4.57
CA HIS A 132 4.08 -5.96 -5.75
C HIS A 132 5.28 -5.96 -6.70
N ARG A 133 6.16 -4.91 -6.68
CA ARG A 133 7.40 -4.83 -7.47
C ARG A 133 8.56 -5.59 -6.84
N VAL A 134 8.37 -6.25 -5.68
CA VAL A 134 9.41 -7.07 -5.06
C VAL A 134 9.15 -8.53 -5.37
N ILE A 135 10.14 -9.20 -5.99
CA ILE A 135 10.06 -10.58 -6.46
C ILE A 135 11.21 -11.43 -5.86
N ARG A 136 11.22 -12.72 -6.12
CA ARG A 136 12.32 -13.61 -5.73
C ARG A 136 13.53 -13.39 -6.64
N GLY A 137 14.72 -13.77 -6.17
CA GLY A 137 15.95 -13.68 -6.96
C GLY A 137 15.99 -14.62 -8.16
N ASP A 138 15.21 -15.70 -8.15
CA ASP A 138 15.02 -16.65 -9.25
C ASP A 138 13.96 -16.20 -10.28
N GLY A 139 13.43 -14.98 -10.16
CA GLY A 139 12.38 -14.45 -11.03
C GLY A 139 10.96 -14.82 -10.59
N GLY A 140 10.78 -15.70 -9.62
CA GLY A 140 9.47 -16.08 -9.07
C GLY A 140 8.81 -14.91 -8.34
N LEU A 141 7.46 -14.84 -8.38
CA LEU A 141 6.70 -13.72 -7.82
C LEU A 141 6.87 -13.54 -6.30
N GLY A 142 7.12 -14.64 -5.56
CA GLY A 142 7.04 -14.62 -4.10
C GLY A 142 5.60 -14.42 -3.60
N GLY A 143 5.43 -14.20 -2.29
CA GLY A 143 4.12 -14.00 -1.69
C GLY A 143 3.51 -12.63 -1.99
N PHE A 144 2.17 -12.55 -1.88
CA PHE A 144 1.41 -11.29 -1.92
C PHE A 144 0.17 -11.39 -1.04
N SER A 145 0.01 -10.50 -0.08
CA SER A 145 -1.04 -10.55 0.95
C SER A 145 -2.40 -10.00 0.51
N ALA A 146 -2.52 -9.55 -0.74
CA ALA A 146 -3.81 -9.09 -1.27
C ALA A 146 -4.74 -10.26 -1.63
N PRO A 147 -6.08 -10.08 -1.67
CA PRO A 147 -7.01 -11.07 -2.20
C PRO A 147 -6.59 -11.55 -3.59
N GLY A 148 -6.60 -12.87 -3.79
CA GLY A 148 -6.10 -13.50 -5.00
C GLY A 148 -4.58 -13.69 -5.05
N GLY A 149 -3.85 -13.27 -4.02
CA GLY A 149 -2.42 -13.56 -3.87
C GLY A 149 -1.60 -13.23 -5.12
N ASN A 150 -0.79 -14.18 -5.58
CA ASN A 150 0.07 -14.01 -6.74
C ASN A 150 -0.67 -13.69 -8.05
N LYS A 151 -1.94 -14.13 -8.20
CA LYS A 151 -2.75 -13.76 -9.38
C LYS A 151 -2.97 -12.25 -9.44
N THR A 152 -3.26 -11.62 -8.29
CA THR A 152 -3.43 -10.17 -8.21
C THR A 152 -2.10 -9.45 -8.40
N LYS A 153 -1.01 -9.94 -7.82
CA LYS A 153 0.33 -9.39 -8.02
C LYS A 153 0.72 -9.37 -9.50
N LYS A 154 0.54 -10.50 -10.19
CA LYS A 154 0.79 -10.63 -11.62
C LYS A 154 -0.06 -9.63 -12.44
N LYS A 155 -1.35 -9.49 -12.13
CA LYS A 155 -2.23 -8.51 -12.81
C LYS A 155 -1.74 -7.07 -12.62
N ILE A 156 -1.23 -6.70 -11.45
CA ILE A 156 -0.69 -5.36 -11.19
C ILE A 156 0.61 -5.15 -11.96
N LEU A 157 1.52 -6.14 -11.96
CA LEU A 157 2.77 -6.06 -12.72
C LEU A 157 2.51 -5.99 -14.23
N ASN A 158 1.57 -6.77 -14.75
CA ASN A 158 1.17 -6.70 -16.17
C ASN A 158 0.54 -5.34 -16.52
N LEU A 159 -0.21 -4.72 -15.58
CA LEU A 159 -0.69 -3.35 -15.75
C LEU A 159 0.46 -2.38 -15.96
N GLU A 160 1.55 -2.59 -15.24
CA GLU A 160 2.76 -1.78 -15.32
C GLU A 160 3.66 -2.11 -16.52
N GLY A 161 3.24 -3.05 -17.39
CA GLY A 161 3.94 -3.41 -18.62
C GLY A 161 4.91 -4.58 -18.48
N LEU A 162 4.99 -5.20 -17.32
CA LEU A 162 5.83 -6.37 -17.09
C LEU A 162 5.10 -7.65 -17.51
N LYS A 163 5.67 -8.39 -18.45
CA LYS A 163 5.20 -9.74 -18.83
C LYS A 163 5.88 -10.76 -17.89
N ILE A 164 5.19 -11.15 -16.83
CA ILE A 164 5.66 -12.13 -15.82
C ILE A 164 4.71 -13.33 -15.78
#